data_083cdca09a4855c77cefc488d0282c94
#
_entry.id   083cdca09a4855c77cefc488d0282c94
#
_cell.length_a   1.000
_cell.length_b   1.000
_cell.length_c   1.000
_cell.angle_alpha   90.00
_cell.angle_beta   90.00
_cell.angle_gamma   90.00
#
_symmetry.space_group_name_H-M   'P 1'
#
loop_
_entity.id
_entity.type
_entity.pdbx_description
1 polymer ?
#
loop_
_entity_poly.entity_id
_entity_poly.type
_entity_poly.pdbx_seq_one_letter_code
_entity_poly.pdbx_strand_id
1 'polypeptide(L)'
;GLSALVGHPPDPNACLLMRQRGIDISDYRACQLNQAMIRKSELILVMELNQKYILEENEPTARGKIFRLGEWGKFDIADPYQKEIHFFEKTLTLIEQGVSHWVERL
;
A
#
# COMPACT_ATOMS: atom_id res chain seq x y z
N GLY A 1 2.71 4.46 -5.72
CA GLY A 1 1.40 5.02 -5.37
C GLY A 1 0.88 6.03 -6.36
N LEU A 2 -0.31 6.53 -6.12
CA LEU A 2 -0.96 7.51 -6.99
C LEU A 2 -0.24 8.86 -6.99
N SER A 3 0.31 9.25 -5.85
CA SER A 3 1.02 10.52 -5.67
C SER A 3 2.37 10.29 -5.00
N ALA A 4 3.09 9.27 -5.44
CA ALA A 4 4.37 8.94 -4.84
C ALA A 4 5.41 10.04 -5.09
N LEU A 5 6.28 10.27 -4.09
CA LEU A 5 7.48 11.09 -4.23
C LEU A 5 8.55 10.23 -4.89
N VAL A 6 8.55 10.21 -6.23
CA VAL A 6 9.41 9.31 -7.02
C VAL A 6 10.89 9.48 -6.66
N GLY A 7 11.56 8.36 -6.40
CA GLY A 7 12.97 8.34 -6.05
C GLY A 7 13.30 8.70 -4.61
N HIS A 8 12.31 9.08 -3.82
CA HIS A 8 12.54 9.39 -2.40
C HIS A 8 12.69 8.10 -1.59
N PRO A 9 13.57 8.11 -0.56
CA PRO A 9 13.68 6.97 0.34
C PRO A 9 12.45 6.85 1.25
N PRO A 10 12.24 5.70 1.88
CA PRO A 10 11.19 5.54 2.88
C PRO A 10 11.34 6.51 4.05
N ASP A 11 10.23 6.82 4.71
CA ASP A 11 10.24 7.63 5.93
C ASP A 11 11.14 6.97 7.00
N PRO A 12 11.94 7.75 7.75
CA PRO A 12 12.82 7.19 8.79
C PRO A 12 12.10 6.33 9.84
N ASN A 13 10.88 6.70 10.22
CA ASN A 13 10.09 5.91 11.17
C ASN A 13 9.68 4.56 10.58
N ALA A 14 9.36 4.51 9.30
CA ALA A 14 9.07 3.25 8.61
C ALA A 14 10.32 2.36 8.57
N CYS A 15 11.49 2.93 8.28
CA CYS A 15 12.75 2.18 8.29
C CYS A 15 13.04 1.60 9.67
N LEU A 16 12.84 2.39 10.73
CA LEU A 16 13.07 1.94 12.10
C LEU A 16 12.16 0.75 12.46
N LEU A 17 10.87 0.85 12.19
CA LEU A 17 9.91 -0.21 12.50
C LEU A 17 10.19 -1.48 11.70
N MET A 18 10.56 -1.36 10.44
CA MET A 18 10.86 -2.53 9.61
C MET A 18 12.15 -3.20 10.06
N ARG A 19 13.16 -2.44 10.49
CA ARG A 19 14.38 -3.01 11.09
C ARG A 19 14.08 -3.78 12.35
N GLN A 20 13.19 -3.27 13.20
CA GLN A 20 12.77 -3.98 14.41
C GLN A 20 12.14 -5.34 14.09
N ARG A 21 11.61 -5.50 12.89
CA ARG A 21 11.05 -6.75 12.37
C ARG A 21 12.03 -7.56 11.52
N GLY A 22 13.29 -7.12 11.46
CA GLY A 22 14.33 -7.81 10.70
C GLY A 22 14.34 -7.52 9.21
N ILE A 23 13.67 -6.46 8.76
CA ILE A 23 13.58 -6.08 7.36
C ILE A 23 14.21 -4.70 7.16
N ASP A 24 15.18 -4.61 6.24
CA ASP A 24 15.80 -3.34 5.87
C ASP A 24 15.22 -2.84 4.55
N ILE A 25 14.56 -1.68 4.60
CA ILE A 25 13.96 -1.02 3.43
C ILE A 25 14.67 0.28 3.07
N SER A 26 15.83 0.56 3.68
CA SER A 26 16.53 1.85 3.47
C SER A 26 16.90 2.11 2.02
N ASP A 27 17.11 1.06 1.21
CA ASP A 27 17.43 1.19 -0.21
C ASP A 27 16.21 1.31 -1.11
N TYR A 28 15.02 1.14 -0.55
CA TYR A 28 13.79 1.27 -1.30
C TYR A 28 13.60 2.72 -1.78
N ARG A 29 13.04 2.86 -2.98
CA ARG A 29 12.67 4.17 -3.53
C ARG A 29 11.24 4.11 -4.02
N ALA A 30 10.46 5.13 -3.68
CA ALA A 30 9.08 5.23 -4.13
C ALA A 30 9.00 5.36 -5.64
N CYS A 31 8.01 4.74 -6.25
CA CYS A 31 7.74 4.87 -7.67
C CYS A 31 6.29 5.27 -7.90
N GLN A 32 6.07 6.03 -8.98
CA GLN A 32 4.73 6.43 -9.39
C GLN A 32 4.05 5.29 -10.13
N LEU A 33 2.80 5.01 -9.78
CA LEU A 33 1.99 4.03 -10.51
C LEU A 33 1.71 4.56 -11.92
N ASN A 34 1.88 3.69 -12.93
CA ASN A 34 1.62 4.04 -14.32
C ASN A 34 0.74 2.97 -15.01
N GLN A 35 0.29 3.28 -16.23
CA GLN A 35 -0.61 2.41 -16.98
C GLN A 35 -0.01 1.05 -17.30
N ALA A 36 1.29 1.00 -17.59
CA ALA A 36 1.96 -0.26 -17.89
C ALA A 36 1.95 -1.20 -16.69
N MET A 37 2.19 -0.67 -15.51
CA MET A 37 2.12 -1.45 -14.26
C MET A 37 0.71 -1.96 -14.01
N ILE A 38 -0.31 -1.12 -14.21
CA ILE A 38 -1.71 -1.49 -14.04
C ILE A 38 -2.09 -2.62 -15.00
N ARG A 39 -1.70 -2.51 -16.27
CA ARG A 39 -2.05 -3.52 -17.29
C ARG A 39 -1.37 -4.86 -17.04
N LYS A 40 -0.13 -4.86 -16.56
CA LYS A 40 0.64 -6.09 -16.30
C LYS A 40 0.22 -6.80 -15.02
N SER A 41 -0.39 -6.10 -14.08
CA SER A 41 -0.76 -6.69 -12.80
C SER A 41 -2.05 -7.49 -12.92
N GLU A 42 -2.08 -8.67 -12.31
CA GLU A 42 -3.30 -9.49 -12.22
C GLU A 42 -4.16 -9.08 -11.03
N LEU A 43 -3.53 -8.55 -9.99
CA LEU A 43 -4.19 -8.08 -8.78
C LEU A 43 -3.50 -6.80 -8.32
N ILE A 44 -4.30 -5.78 -8.01
CA ILE A 44 -3.80 -4.50 -7.51
C ILE A 44 -4.44 -4.25 -6.16
N LEU A 45 -3.61 -4.05 -5.14
CA LEU A 45 -4.09 -3.75 -3.79
C LEU A 45 -3.82 -2.29 -3.46
N VAL A 46 -4.85 -1.59 -3.03
CA VAL A 46 -4.77 -0.20 -2.61
C VAL A 46 -5.03 -0.10 -1.10
N MET A 47 -4.60 0.98 -0.49
CA MET A 47 -4.74 1.17 0.95
C MET A 47 -6.12 1.68 1.33
N GLU A 48 -6.70 2.54 0.51
CA GLU A 48 -7.99 3.18 0.77
C GLU A 48 -8.98 2.93 -0.36
N LEU A 49 -10.25 2.79 -0.02
CA LEU A 49 -11.31 2.53 -0.99
C LEU A 49 -11.40 3.64 -2.03
N ASN A 50 -11.17 4.88 -1.62
CA ASN A 50 -11.15 6.01 -2.54
C ASN A 50 -10.11 5.84 -3.66
N GLN A 51 -8.95 5.29 -3.34
CA GLN A 51 -7.90 5.01 -4.33
C GLN A 51 -8.37 4.01 -5.37
N LYS A 52 -9.12 3.00 -4.96
CA LYS A 52 -9.72 2.02 -5.87
C LYS A 52 -10.62 2.72 -6.90
N TYR A 53 -11.49 3.59 -6.44
CA TYR A 53 -12.43 4.29 -7.33
C TYR A 53 -11.71 5.23 -8.30
N ILE A 54 -10.68 5.93 -7.83
CA ILE A 54 -9.87 6.80 -8.67
C ILE A 54 -9.19 5.99 -9.78
N LEU A 55 -8.59 4.86 -9.44
CA LEU A 55 -7.93 3.99 -10.43
C LEU A 55 -8.92 3.42 -11.44
N GLU A 56 -10.07 2.97 -10.98
CA GLU A 56 -11.11 2.42 -11.87
C GLU A 56 -11.64 3.47 -12.85
N GLU A 57 -11.74 4.72 -12.41
CA GLU A 57 -12.19 5.82 -13.25
C GLU A 57 -11.13 6.18 -14.29
N ASN A 58 -9.86 6.23 -13.90
CA ASN A 58 -8.76 6.60 -14.79
C ASN A 58 -8.35 5.46 -15.72
N GLU A 59 -8.53 4.22 -15.32
CA GLU A 59 -8.18 3.04 -16.11
C GLU A 59 -9.30 2.00 -16.01
N PRO A 60 -10.38 2.16 -16.80
CA PRO A 60 -11.53 1.23 -16.71
C PRO A 60 -11.18 -0.23 -16.97
N THR A 61 -10.09 -0.51 -17.71
CA THR A 61 -9.67 -1.89 -17.96
C THR A 61 -9.18 -2.60 -16.71
N ALA A 62 -8.88 -1.85 -15.64
CA ALA A 62 -8.44 -2.41 -14.38
C ALA A 62 -9.61 -2.81 -13.45
N ARG A 63 -10.84 -2.52 -13.83
CA ARG A 63 -12.00 -2.93 -13.04
C ARG A 63 -12.03 -4.44 -12.88
N GLY A 64 -12.32 -4.88 -11.65
CA GLY A 64 -12.36 -6.31 -11.33
C GLY A 64 -11.05 -6.87 -10.82
N LYS A 65 -9.95 -6.11 -10.85
CA LYS A 65 -8.67 -6.55 -10.29
C LYS A 65 -8.08 -5.61 -9.23
N ILE A 66 -8.79 -4.52 -8.91
CA ILE A 66 -8.37 -3.57 -7.87
C ILE A 66 -9.19 -3.81 -6.61
N PHE A 67 -8.50 -4.07 -5.51
CA PHE A 67 -9.12 -4.32 -4.21
C PHE A 67 -8.36 -3.54 -3.13
N ARG A 68 -9.04 -3.24 -2.06
CA ARG A 68 -8.42 -2.64 -0.88
C ARG A 68 -7.66 -3.71 -0.10
N LEU A 69 -6.47 -3.40 0.39
CA LEU A 69 -5.71 -4.37 1.21
C LEU A 69 -6.54 -4.85 2.40
N GLY A 70 -7.27 -3.96 3.06
CA GLY A 70 -8.17 -4.30 4.16
C GLY A 70 -9.56 -4.76 3.75
N GLU A 71 -9.74 -5.26 2.53
CA GLU A 71 -11.04 -5.60 1.96
C GLU A 71 -11.83 -6.59 2.82
N TRP A 72 -11.19 -7.64 3.29
CA TRP A 72 -11.85 -8.71 4.04
C TRP A 72 -12.21 -8.31 5.46
N GLY A 73 -11.47 -7.36 6.04
CA GLY A 73 -11.80 -6.75 7.33
C GLY A 73 -12.61 -5.47 7.19
N LYS A 74 -12.85 -5.01 5.96
CA LYS A 74 -13.59 -3.80 5.63
C LYS A 74 -13.02 -2.54 6.29
N PHE A 75 -11.70 -2.37 6.18
CA PHE A 75 -11.01 -1.18 6.71
C PHE A 75 -10.08 -0.57 5.67
N ASP A 76 -9.85 0.72 5.80
CA ASP A 76 -8.84 1.47 5.05
C ASP A 76 -7.56 1.55 5.86
N ILE A 77 -6.42 1.69 5.16
CA ILE A 77 -5.13 1.92 5.79
C ILE A 77 -4.66 3.31 5.39
N ALA A 78 -4.70 4.25 6.32
CA ALA A 78 -4.27 5.62 6.08
C ALA A 78 -2.75 5.69 5.96
N ASP A 79 -2.26 6.59 5.10
CA ASP A 79 -0.83 6.83 4.95
C ASP A 79 -0.29 7.55 6.19
N PRO A 80 0.66 6.95 6.94
CA PRO A 80 1.23 7.57 8.13
C PRO A 80 2.38 8.52 7.83
N TYR A 81 2.61 8.87 6.57
CA TYR A 81 3.72 9.73 6.15
C TYR A 81 3.78 11.02 6.98
N GLN A 82 4.94 11.31 7.55
CA GLN A 82 5.19 12.47 8.41
C GLN A 82 4.36 12.49 9.71
N LYS A 83 3.81 11.36 10.12
CA LYS A 83 3.14 11.19 11.40
C LYS A 83 4.10 10.66 12.45
N GLU A 84 3.68 10.66 13.71
CA GLU A 84 4.45 10.10 14.81
C GLU A 84 4.58 8.58 14.69
N ILE A 85 5.60 8.02 15.36
CA ILE A 85 5.92 6.59 15.22
C ILE A 85 4.77 5.65 15.58
N HIS A 86 3.92 6.02 16.55
CA HIS A 86 2.78 5.16 16.93
C HIS A 86 1.75 5.02 15.81
N PHE A 87 1.63 6.01 14.91
CA PHE A 87 0.79 5.89 13.73
C PHE A 87 1.37 4.87 12.75
N PHE A 88 2.68 4.83 12.61
CA PHE A 88 3.35 3.80 11.80
C PHE A 88 3.14 2.41 12.38
N GLU A 89 3.22 2.26 13.70
CA GLU A 89 2.98 0.97 14.35
C GLU A 89 1.55 0.48 14.12
N LYS A 90 0.57 1.36 14.28
CA LYS A 90 -0.83 1.05 14.02
C LYS A 90 -1.05 0.67 12.56
N THR A 91 -0.50 1.45 11.64
CA THR A 91 -0.58 1.20 10.20
C THR A 91 0.01 -0.15 9.86
N LEU A 92 1.18 -0.47 10.40
CA LEU A 92 1.85 -1.74 10.15
C LEU A 92 1.03 -2.92 10.64
N THR A 93 0.38 -2.78 11.79
CA THR A 93 -0.55 -3.81 12.30
C THR A 93 -1.71 -4.04 11.33
N LEU A 94 -2.30 -2.99 10.80
CA LEU A 94 -3.39 -3.09 9.82
C LEU A 94 -2.91 -3.74 8.52
N ILE A 95 -1.70 -3.40 8.07
CA ILE A 95 -1.11 -4.03 6.88
C ILE A 95 -0.92 -5.52 7.11
N GLU A 96 -0.39 -5.92 8.25
CA GLU A 96 -0.18 -7.33 8.59
C GLU A 96 -1.51 -8.09 8.59
N GLN A 97 -2.56 -7.50 9.16
CA GLN A 97 -3.91 -8.10 9.13
C GLN A 97 -4.44 -8.24 7.71
N GLY A 98 -4.30 -7.19 6.90
CA GLY A 98 -4.75 -7.21 5.52
C GLY A 98 -4.03 -8.28 4.70
N VAL A 99 -2.71 -8.36 4.81
CA VAL A 99 -1.91 -9.37 4.12
C VAL A 99 -2.33 -10.77 4.54
N SER A 100 -2.52 -11.00 5.85
CA SER A 100 -2.95 -12.30 6.38
C SER A 100 -4.29 -12.72 5.79
N HIS A 101 -5.27 -11.81 5.73
CA HIS A 101 -6.58 -12.09 5.14
C HIS A 101 -6.47 -12.47 3.66
N TRP A 102 -5.63 -11.77 2.90
CA TRP A 102 -5.44 -12.06 1.48
C TRP A 102 -4.75 -13.39 1.25
N VAL A 103 -3.73 -13.70 2.04
CA VAL A 103 -3.00 -14.97 1.94
C VAL A 103 -3.95 -16.16 2.14
N GLU A 104 -4.89 -16.04 3.07
CA GLU A 104 -5.89 -17.09 3.32
C GLU A 104 -6.81 -17.33 2.11
N ARG A 105 -6.95 -16.35 1.22
CA ARG A 105 -7.88 -16.40 0.07
C ARG A 105 -7.20 -16.64 -1.28
N LEU A 106 -5.89 -16.55 -1.34
CA LEU A 106 -5.14 -16.76 -2.58
C LEU A 106 -4.68 -18.23 -2.80
#